data_463326799435697736110ddac2885767
#
_entry.id   463326799435697736110ddac2885767
#
_cell.length_a   1.000
_cell.length_b   1.000
_cell.length_c   1.000
_cell.angle_alpha   90.00
_cell.angle_beta   90.00
_cell.angle_gamma   90.00
#
_symmetry.space_group_name_H-M   'P 1'
#
loop_
_entity.id
_entity.type
_entity.pdbx_description
1 polymer ?
#
loop_
_entity_poly.entity_id
_entity_poly.type
_entity_poly.pdbx_seq_one_letter_code
_entity_poly.pdbx_strand_id
1 'polypeptide(L)'
;MAKKSFGAGATKPGILNTDGGEKLKEMQAKIQYNFKYIPKEKIVSNPKNEMYTQDGIEALKESILINGLRHNLSVLYNPDNDTYRLVSGERRYHAITSMSDKEYNDLFPAGIPCKVEKSEITEIDEEIMLISANHDVRESSMEVKRWEVSRLKELYEAKKIKGEIKNINAEIAKQLNISERQARK
;
A
#
# COMPACT_ATOMS: atom_id res chain seq x y z
N MET A 1 -44.84 -31.43 51.08
CA MET A 1 -44.45 -30.55 49.97
C MET A 1 -42.98 -30.30 50.09
N ALA A 2 -42.16 -30.90 49.23
CA ALA A 2 -40.69 -30.80 49.26
C ALA A 2 -40.21 -29.77 48.25
N LYS A 3 -39.51 -28.74 48.72
CA LYS A 3 -38.88 -27.71 47.89
C LYS A 3 -37.55 -28.30 47.31
N LYS A 4 -37.48 -28.44 46.01
CA LYS A 4 -36.23 -28.73 45.30
C LYS A 4 -35.39 -27.43 45.20
N SER A 5 -34.21 -27.42 45.78
CA SER A 5 -33.18 -26.37 45.60
C SER A 5 -32.44 -26.65 44.29
N PHE A 6 -32.41 -25.68 43.38
CA PHE A 6 -31.56 -25.67 42.21
C PHE A 6 -30.15 -25.21 42.63
N GLY A 7 -29.18 -26.13 42.56
CA GLY A 7 -27.78 -25.80 42.74
C GLY A 7 -27.24 -25.03 41.54
N ALA A 8 -26.76 -23.80 41.74
CA ALA A 8 -26.05 -23.02 40.76
C ALA A 8 -24.64 -23.61 40.56
N GLY A 9 -24.46 -24.32 39.45
CA GLY A 9 -23.13 -24.75 39.02
C GLY A 9 -22.35 -23.53 38.53
N ALA A 10 -21.36 -23.10 39.30
CA ALA A 10 -20.39 -22.10 38.87
C ALA A 10 -19.48 -22.68 37.79
N THR A 11 -19.76 -22.35 36.53
CA THR A 11 -18.81 -22.56 35.44
C THR A 11 -17.62 -21.65 35.67
N LYS A 12 -16.44 -22.28 35.89
CA LYS A 12 -15.15 -21.55 35.92
C LYS A 12 -14.96 -20.83 34.59
N PRO A 13 -14.59 -19.54 34.54
CA PRO A 13 -14.24 -18.87 33.29
C PRO A 13 -13.03 -19.60 32.71
N GLY A 14 -13.18 -20.11 31.49
CA GLY A 14 -12.10 -20.72 30.73
C GLY A 14 -10.95 -19.75 30.60
N ILE A 15 -9.76 -20.23 30.89
CA ILE A 15 -8.51 -19.49 30.69
C ILE A 15 -8.42 -19.20 29.19
N LEU A 16 -8.71 -17.95 28.81
CA LEU A 16 -8.39 -17.43 27.48
C LEU A 16 -6.88 -17.54 27.32
N ASN A 17 -6.44 -18.36 26.33
CA ASN A 17 -5.04 -18.47 25.98
C ASN A 17 -4.43 -17.08 25.75
N THR A 18 -3.59 -16.63 26.67
CA THR A 18 -2.87 -15.36 26.62
C THR A 18 -1.93 -15.24 25.41
N ASP A 19 -1.53 -16.37 24.85
CA ASP A 19 -0.64 -16.48 23.68
C ASP A 19 -1.22 -15.83 22.41
N GLY A 20 -2.55 -15.88 22.19
CA GLY A 20 -3.22 -15.21 21.07
C GLY A 20 -3.21 -13.68 21.18
N GLY A 21 -3.25 -13.14 22.39
CA GLY A 21 -3.23 -11.71 22.65
C GLY A 21 -1.84 -11.09 22.45
N GLU A 22 -0.79 -11.80 22.79
CA GLU A 22 0.59 -11.36 22.56
C GLU A 22 0.96 -11.41 21.08
N LYS A 23 0.60 -12.47 20.36
CA LYS A 23 0.78 -12.55 18.89
C LYS A 23 0.02 -11.46 18.16
N LEU A 24 -1.21 -11.13 18.59
CA LEU A 24 -1.97 -10.01 18.02
C LEU A 24 -1.30 -8.67 18.28
N LYS A 25 -0.76 -8.43 19.47
CA LYS A 25 0.00 -7.22 19.81
C LYS A 25 1.31 -7.14 19.04
N GLU A 26 2.03 -8.25 18.87
CA GLU A 26 3.24 -8.31 18.02
C GLU A 26 2.92 -8.08 16.54
N MET A 27 1.82 -8.64 16.04
CA MET A 27 1.36 -8.35 14.68
C MET A 27 0.94 -6.89 14.52
N GLN A 28 0.21 -6.32 15.48
CA GLN A 28 -0.18 -4.90 15.47
C GLN A 28 1.05 -3.98 15.57
N ALA A 29 2.05 -4.32 16.39
CA ALA A 29 3.31 -3.58 16.47
C ALA A 29 4.13 -3.66 15.16
N LYS A 30 4.07 -4.80 14.45
CA LYS A 30 4.68 -4.95 13.11
C LYS A 30 3.91 -4.21 11.99
N ILE A 31 2.61 -3.95 12.19
CA ILE A 31 1.73 -3.22 11.27
C ILE A 31 1.63 -1.73 11.69
N GLN A 32 2.60 -1.20 12.40
CA GLN A 32 2.60 0.22 12.74
C GLN A 32 2.85 1.05 11.47
N TYR A 33 1.76 1.29 10.72
CA TYR A 33 1.75 2.25 9.63
C TYR A 33 1.96 3.65 10.19
N ASN A 34 3.01 4.30 9.77
CA ASN A 34 3.27 5.68 10.14
C ASN A 34 2.43 6.59 9.25
N PHE A 35 1.22 6.93 9.69
CA PHE A 35 0.36 7.88 8.96
C PHE A 35 0.75 9.31 9.32
N LYS A 36 0.94 10.14 8.28
CA LYS A 36 1.22 11.57 8.42
C LYS A 36 0.36 12.38 7.46
N TYR A 37 0.03 13.59 7.87
CA TYR A 37 -0.49 14.62 6.98
C TYR A 37 0.68 15.40 6.41
N ILE A 38 0.83 15.40 5.09
CA ILE A 38 2.01 15.94 4.40
C ILE A 38 1.55 17.05 3.44
N PRO A 39 2.12 18.26 3.51
CA PRO A 39 1.84 19.32 2.55
C PRO A 39 2.15 18.88 1.11
N LYS A 40 1.32 19.30 0.14
CA LYS A 40 1.47 18.90 -1.28
C LYS A 40 2.86 19.23 -1.84
N GLU A 41 3.49 20.30 -1.36
CA GLU A 41 4.80 20.78 -1.80
C GLU A 41 5.96 19.87 -1.38
N LYS A 42 5.76 19.05 -0.34
CA LYS A 42 6.75 18.08 0.14
C LYS A 42 6.63 16.71 -0.52
N ILE A 43 5.58 16.48 -1.30
CA ILE A 43 5.37 15.22 -2.01
C ILE A 43 5.92 15.36 -3.43
N VAL A 44 6.70 14.37 -3.86
CA VAL A 44 7.27 14.32 -5.21
C VAL A 44 6.83 13.06 -5.93
N SER A 45 6.52 13.21 -7.22
CA SER A 45 6.18 12.10 -8.11
C SER A 45 7.34 11.11 -8.24
N ASN A 46 7.00 9.85 -8.49
CA ASN A 46 8.02 8.85 -8.78
C ASN A 46 8.25 8.77 -10.30
N PRO A 47 9.47 9.05 -10.79
CA PRO A 47 9.75 9.01 -12.24
C PRO A 47 9.49 7.64 -12.87
N LYS A 48 9.53 6.56 -12.08
CA LYS A 48 9.22 5.20 -12.55
C LYS A 48 7.73 4.97 -12.89
N ASN A 49 6.86 5.96 -12.62
CA ASN A 49 5.43 5.92 -12.99
C ASN A 49 5.14 6.32 -14.44
N GLU A 50 6.13 6.72 -15.24
CA GLU A 50 5.94 7.17 -16.63
C GLU A 50 5.28 6.12 -17.53
N MET A 51 5.44 4.83 -17.23
CA MET A 51 4.81 3.73 -17.98
C MET A 51 3.28 3.64 -17.80
N TYR A 52 2.74 4.36 -16.81
CA TYR A 52 1.32 4.30 -16.48
C TYR A 52 0.61 5.58 -16.90
N THR A 53 -0.51 5.42 -17.64
CA THR A 53 -1.31 6.55 -18.10
C THR A 53 -1.91 7.35 -16.94
N GLN A 54 -2.01 8.66 -17.12
CA GLN A 54 -2.61 9.58 -16.14
C GLN A 54 -4.03 10.01 -16.54
N ASP A 55 -4.77 9.15 -17.25
CA ASP A 55 -6.11 9.46 -17.76
C ASP A 55 -7.13 9.64 -16.62
N GLY A 56 -8.14 10.47 -16.87
CA GLY A 56 -9.28 10.68 -15.96
C GLY A 56 -8.93 11.43 -14.67
N ILE A 57 -7.88 12.26 -14.68
CA ILE A 57 -7.49 13.07 -13.50
C ILE A 57 -8.61 14.02 -13.08
N GLU A 58 -9.27 14.70 -14.04
CA GLU A 58 -10.34 15.66 -13.72
C GLU A 58 -11.55 14.98 -13.07
N ALA A 59 -12.01 13.85 -13.61
CA ALA A 59 -13.10 13.09 -13.00
C ALA A 59 -12.72 12.57 -11.58
N LEU A 60 -11.45 12.21 -11.38
CA LEU A 60 -10.95 11.81 -10.06
C LEU A 60 -10.89 12.99 -9.09
N LYS A 61 -10.50 14.19 -9.55
CA LYS A 61 -10.54 15.43 -8.78
C LYS A 61 -11.96 15.73 -8.30
N GLU A 62 -12.95 15.72 -9.21
CA GLU A 62 -14.35 15.92 -8.87
C GLU A 62 -14.85 14.91 -7.83
N SER A 63 -14.48 13.64 -8.02
CA SER A 63 -14.81 12.59 -7.06
C SER A 63 -14.20 12.84 -5.68
N ILE A 64 -12.95 13.32 -5.62
CA ILE A 64 -12.29 13.64 -4.35
C ILE A 64 -12.95 14.87 -3.67
N LEU A 65 -13.31 15.88 -4.46
CA LEU A 65 -14.01 17.07 -3.94
C LEU A 65 -15.37 16.72 -3.31
N ILE A 66 -16.09 15.78 -3.91
CA ILE A 66 -17.44 15.38 -3.43
C ILE A 66 -17.35 14.39 -2.25
N ASN A 67 -16.48 13.38 -2.38
CA ASN A 67 -16.48 12.22 -1.48
C ASN A 67 -15.29 12.19 -0.50
N GLY A 68 -14.36 13.13 -0.59
CA GLY A 68 -13.10 13.09 0.11
C GLY A 68 -12.11 12.07 -0.46
N LEU A 69 -10.91 12.02 0.09
CA LEU A 69 -9.88 11.07 -0.29
C LEU A 69 -10.14 9.72 0.40
N ARG A 70 -10.63 8.73 -0.34
CA ARG A 70 -11.00 7.40 0.21
C ARG A 70 -9.80 6.52 0.56
N HIS A 71 -8.69 6.68 -0.16
CA HIS A 71 -7.45 5.90 0.04
C HIS A 71 -6.26 6.84 0.14
N ASN A 72 -5.50 6.71 1.22
CA ASN A 72 -4.31 7.51 1.45
C ASN A 72 -3.26 7.30 0.35
N LEU A 73 -2.39 8.27 0.17
CA LEU A 73 -1.17 8.09 -0.62
C LEU A 73 -0.19 7.22 0.15
N SER A 74 0.70 6.49 -0.56
CA SER A 74 1.82 5.77 0.03
C SER A 74 3.11 6.43 -0.42
N VAL A 75 3.97 6.77 0.53
CA VAL A 75 5.17 7.58 0.29
C VAL A 75 6.38 7.04 1.02
N LEU A 76 7.57 7.27 0.47
CA LEU A 76 8.87 7.08 1.12
C LEU A 76 9.46 8.42 1.49
N TYR A 77 9.92 8.54 2.73
CA TYR A 77 10.62 9.74 3.20
C TYR A 77 12.05 9.77 2.70
N ASN A 78 12.45 10.89 2.10
CA ASN A 78 13.85 11.17 1.74
C ASN A 78 14.41 12.23 2.71
N PRO A 79 15.34 11.84 3.60
CA PRO A 79 15.92 12.74 4.58
C PRO A 79 16.85 13.80 3.97
N ASP A 80 17.44 13.53 2.79
CA ASP A 80 18.44 14.43 2.18
C ASP A 80 17.86 15.79 1.78
N ASN A 81 16.58 15.79 1.37
CA ASN A 81 15.89 16.99 0.91
C ASN A 81 14.56 17.26 1.63
N ASP A 82 14.26 16.50 2.69
CA ASP A 82 13.02 16.58 3.47
C ASP A 82 11.75 16.49 2.60
N THR A 83 11.76 15.57 1.62
CA THR A 83 10.64 15.29 0.73
C THR A 83 10.10 13.87 0.90
N TYR A 84 8.92 13.61 0.32
CA TYR A 84 8.26 12.34 0.33
C TYR A 84 7.99 11.87 -1.10
N ARG A 85 8.68 10.82 -1.56
CA ARG A 85 8.49 10.27 -2.91
C ARG A 85 7.31 9.32 -2.94
N LEU A 86 6.44 9.46 -3.93
CA LEU A 86 5.28 8.59 -4.11
C LEU A 86 5.68 7.16 -4.45
N VAL A 87 5.11 6.21 -3.71
CA VAL A 87 5.13 4.77 -4.00
C VAL A 87 3.81 4.36 -4.64
N SER A 88 2.69 4.91 -4.15
CA SER A 88 1.36 4.64 -4.70
C SER A 88 0.46 5.86 -4.56
N GLY A 89 -0.43 6.04 -5.54
CA GLY A 89 -1.42 7.10 -5.54
C GLY A 89 -1.10 8.27 -6.46
N GLU A 90 -0.25 8.10 -7.46
CA GLU A 90 0.16 9.14 -8.43
C GLU A 90 -1.02 9.90 -9.02
N ARG A 91 -2.04 9.21 -9.55
CA ARG A 91 -3.25 9.85 -10.09
C ARG A 91 -4.00 10.69 -9.04
N ARG A 92 -4.09 10.20 -7.80
CA ARG A 92 -4.72 10.95 -6.69
C ARG A 92 -3.92 12.20 -6.35
N TYR A 93 -2.59 12.09 -6.33
CA TYR A 93 -1.72 13.23 -6.13
C TYR A 93 -1.89 14.28 -7.22
N HIS A 94 -1.90 13.87 -8.50
CA HIS A 94 -2.16 14.80 -9.62
C HIS A 94 -3.55 15.44 -9.55
N ALA A 95 -4.58 14.69 -9.18
CA ALA A 95 -5.92 15.23 -8.98
C ALA A 95 -5.95 16.26 -7.84
N ILE A 96 -5.23 16.01 -6.73
CA ILE A 96 -5.16 16.95 -5.60
C ILE A 96 -4.34 18.20 -5.97
N THR A 97 -3.22 18.05 -6.66
CA THR A 97 -2.38 19.19 -7.08
C THR A 97 -3.02 20.05 -8.16
N SER A 98 -4.00 19.51 -8.92
CA SER A 98 -4.79 20.29 -9.90
C SER A 98 -5.94 21.08 -9.26
N MET A 99 -6.19 20.93 -7.95
CA MET A 99 -7.16 21.73 -7.21
C MET A 99 -6.70 23.18 -7.07
N SER A 100 -7.65 24.12 -7.03
CA SER A 100 -7.37 25.48 -6.60
C SER A 100 -6.90 25.50 -5.14
N ASP A 101 -6.20 26.54 -4.73
CA ASP A 101 -5.71 26.66 -3.35
C ASP A 101 -6.86 26.65 -2.34
N LYS A 102 -8.02 27.21 -2.70
CA LYS A 102 -9.22 27.17 -1.84
C LYS A 102 -9.72 25.74 -1.65
N GLU A 103 -9.93 24.99 -2.74
CA GLU A 103 -10.39 23.60 -2.70
C GLU A 103 -9.43 22.71 -1.91
N TYR A 104 -8.11 22.91 -2.12
CA TYR A 104 -7.09 22.18 -1.40
C TYR A 104 -7.12 22.47 0.10
N ASN A 105 -7.14 23.76 0.49
CA ASN A 105 -7.13 24.15 1.90
C ASN A 105 -8.41 23.76 2.64
N ASP A 106 -9.57 23.79 1.96
CA ASP A 106 -10.84 23.35 2.53
C ASP A 106 -10.83 21.83 2.81
N LEU A 107 -10.23 21.02 1.93
CA LEU A 107 -10.25 19.57 2.03
C LEU A 107 -9.05 18.99 2.81
N PHE A 108 -7.88 19.62 2.72
CA PHE A 108 -6.63 19.15 3.31
C PHE A 108 -5.95 20.23 4.19
N PRO A 109 -6.62 20.80 5.19
CA PRO A 109 -6.07 21.89 6.01
C PRO A 109 -4.81 21.48 6.81
N ALA A 110 -4.65 20.19 7.09
CA ALA A 110 -3.48 19.63 7.78
C ALA A 110 -2.47 18.99 6.81
N GLY A 111 -2.73 19.02 5.49
CA GLY A 111 -1.97 18.29 4.46
C GLY A 111 -2.65 17.00 4.01
N ILE A 112 -2.08 16.35 3.01
CA ILE A 112 -2.60 15.13 2.39
C ILE A 112 -2.33 13.94 3.32
N PRO A 113 -3.32 13.09 3.65
CA PRO A 113 -3.10 11.90 4.46
C PRO A 113 -2.28 10.87 3.69
N CYS A 114 -1.12 10.55 4.21
CA CYS A 114 -0.16 9.64 3.61
C CYS A 114 0.23 8.52 4.57
N LYS A 115 0.38 7.32 4.04
CA LYS A 115 1.07 6.21 4.68
C LYS A 115 2.56 6.36 4.37
N VAL A 116 3.37 6.57 5.39
CA VAL A 116 4.83 6.62 5.23
C VAL A 116 5.37 5.19 5.34
N GLU A 117 5.95 4.69 4.26
CA GLU A 117 6.62 3.38 4.23
C GLU A 117 7.93 3.44 5.02
N LYS A 118 8.43 2.28 5.45
CA LYS A 118 9.69 2.22 6.21
C LYS A 118 10.86 2.68 5.35
N SER A 119 11.76 3.44 5.91
CA SER A 119 12.95 3.99 5.22
C SER A 119 13.99 2.94 4.82
N GLU A 120 13.89 1.71 5.31
CA GLU A 120 14.81 0.60 5.01
C GLU A 120 14.44 -0.16 3.71
N ILE A 121 13.47 0.35 2.94
CA ILE A 121 13.07 -0.27 1.68
C ILE A 121 14.14 0.02 0.64
N THR A 122 14.67 -1.04 0.00
CA THR A 122 15.64 -0.89 -1.09
C THR A 122 14.96 -0.32 -2.34
N GLU A 123 15.73 0.28 -3.26
CA GLU A 123 15.18 0.75 -4.55
C GLU A 123 14.48 -0.37 -5.35
N ILE A 124 14.98 -1.60 -5.21
CA ILE A 124 14.38 -2.79 -5.83
C ILE A 124 12.99 -3.06 -5.22
N ASP A 125 12.88 -3.03 -3.90
CA ASP A 125 11.62 -3.27 -3.21
C ASP A 125 10.61 -2.17 -3.48
N GLU A 126 11.06 -0.91 -3.54
CA GLU A 126 10.22 0.23 -3.91
C GLU A 126 9.61 0.04 -5.30
N GLU A 127 10.42 -0.36 -6.29
CA GLU A 127 9.94 -0.58 -7.65
C GLU A 127 8.98 -1.77 -7.75
N ILE A 128 9.25 -2.85 -7.02
CA ILE A 128 8.32 -3.99 -6.91
C ILE A 128 6.98 -3.54 -6.32
N MET A 129 6.99 -2.74 -5.25
CA MET A 129 5.77 -2.22 -4.64
C MET A 129 4.98 -1.31 -5.60
N LEU A 130 5.67 -0.46 -6.36
CA LEU A 130 5.07 0.42 -7.35
C LEU A 130 4.38 -0.37 -8.47
N ILE A 131 5.05 -1.37 -9.04
CA ILE A 131 4.48 -2.24 -10.09
C ILE A 131 3.24 -2.95 -9.55
N SER A 132 3.32 -3.55 -8.36
CA SER A 132 2.20 -4.25 -7.74
C SER A 132 1.00 -3.35 -7.49
N ALA A 133 1.23 -2.17 -6.93
CA ALA A 133 0.17 -1.21 -6.64
C ALA A 133 -0.57 -0.73 -7.91
N ASN A 134 0.11 -0.71 -9.06
CA ASN A 134 -0.50 -0.34 -10.34
C ASN A 134 -1.21 -1.54 -10.99
N HIS A 135 -0.67 -2.76 -10.86
CA HIS A 135 -1.26 -3.98 -11.42
C HIS A 135 -2.66 -4.26 -10.88
N ASP A 136 -2.85 -4.12 -9.57
CA ASP A 136 -4.11 -4.43 -8.88
C ASP A 136 -5.24 -3.45 -9.19
N VAL A 137 -4.93 -2.21 -9.56
CA VAL A 137 -5.90 -1.10 -9.63
C VAL A 137 -6.30 -0.76 -11.07
N ARG A 138 -5.58 -1.24 -12.09
CA ARG A 138 -5.77 -0.80 -13.48
C ARG A 138 -6.10 -1.93 -14.43
N GLU A 139 -7.05 -1.66 -15.32
CA GLU A 139 -7.15 -2.40 -16.60
C GLU A 139 -5.99 -1.96 -17.51
N SER A 140 -4.81 -2.53 -17.26
CA SER A 140 -3.62 -2.24 -18.05
C SER A 140 -3.67 -2.94 -19.40
N SER A 141 -3.10 -2.31 -20.43
CA SER A 141 -2.93 -2.94 -21.74
C SER A 141 -2.07 -4.20 -21.64
N MET A 142 -2.17 -5.08 -22.65
CA MET A 142 -1.32 -6.30 -22.69
C MET A 142 0.18 -5.96 -22.76
N GLU A 143 0.55 -4.82 -23.31
CA GLU A 143 1.92 -4.33 -23.36
C GLU A 143 2.44 -3.96 -21.98
N VAL A 144 1.66 -3.19 -21.22
CA VAL A 144 2.00 -2.83 -19.83
C VAL A 144 2.13 -4.09 -18.97
N LYS A 145 1.19 -5.04 -19.07
CA LYS A 145 1.25 -6.31 -18.31
C LYS A 145 2.49 -7.14 -18.64
N ARG A 146 2.91 -7.17 -19.91
CA ARG A 146 4.16 -7.86 -20.31
C ARG A 146 5.38 -7.13 -19.78
N TRP A 147 5.39 -5.81 -19.84
CA TRP A 147 6.47 -5.01 -19.27
C TRP A 147 6.58 -5.23 -17.76
N GLU A 148 5.47 -5.21 -17.00
CA GLU A 148 5.44 -5.47 -15.57
C GLU A 148 6.09 -6.83 -15.22
N VAL A 149 5.69 -7.91 -15.92
CA VAL A 149 6.27 -9.24 -15.71
C VAL A 149 7.76 -9.27 -16.04
N SER A 150 8.17 -8.65 -17.17
CA SER A 150 9.57 -8.59 -17.59
C SER A 150 10.41 -7.81 -16.58
N ARG A 151 9.91 -6.67 -16.14
CA ARG A 151 10.61 -5.83 -15.17
C ARG A 151 10.73 -6.49 -13.80
N LEU A 152 9.68 -7.15 -13.33
CA LEU A 152 9.74 -7.93 -12.09
C LEU A 152 10.73 -9.09 -12.18
N LYS A 153 10.89 -9.74 -13.34
CA LYS A 153 11.94 -10.76 -13.53
C LYS A 153 13.32 -10.19 -13.26
N GLU A 154 13.67 -9.06 -13.87
CA GLU A 154 14.96 -8.40 -13.67
C GLU A 154 15.20 -8.05 -12.19
N LEU A 155 14.20 -7.47 -11.52
CA LEU A 155 14.28 -7.08 -10.12
C LEU A 155 14.46 -8.30 -9.19
N TYR A 156 13.73 -9.36 -9.45
CA TYR A 156 13.83 -10.59 -8.66
C TYR A 156 15.10 -11.40 -9.00
N GLU A 157 15.66 -11.29 -10.20
CA GLU A 157 16.99 -11.85 -10.52
C GLU A 157 18.06 -11.19 -9.66
N ALA A 158 18.04 -9.86 -9.50
CA ALA A 158 18.94 -9.15 -8.62
C ALA A 158 18.79 -9.59 -7.15
N LYS A 159 17.57 -9.83 -6.67
CA LYS A 159 17.32 -10.38 -5.32
C LYS A 159 17.77 -11.82 -5.18
N LYS A 160 17.63 -12.64 -6.22
CA LYS A 160 18.10 -14.03 -6.23
C LYS A 160 19.62 -14.13 -6.14
N ILE A 161 20.35 -13.25 -6.83
CA ILE A 161 21.81 -13.15 -6.74
C ILE A 161 22.26 -12.85 -5.32
N LYS A 162 21.50 -12.03 -4.59
CA LYS A 162 21.72 -11.72 -3.16
C LYS A 162 21.30 -12.85 -2.21
N GLY A 163 20.71 -13.94 -2.73
CA GLY A 163 20.23 -15.07 -1.92
C GLY A 163 18.89 -14.83 -1.19
N GLU A 164 18.21 -13.73 -1.49
CA GLU A 164 16.95 -13.35 -0.81
C GLU A 164 15.75 -14.19 -1.26
N ILE A 165 15.77 -14.71 -2.50
CA ILE A 165 14.70 -15.53 -3.08
C ILE A 165 15.22 -16.77 -3.79
N LYS A 166 14.37 -17.81 -3.93
CA LYS A 166 14.70 -19.07 -4.59
C LYS A 166 14.04 -19.23 -5.97
N ASN A 167 12.78 -18.85 -6.11
CA ASN A 167 11.97 -19.06 -7.32
C ASN A 167 11.34 -17.75 -7.79
N ILE A 168 11.89 -17.16 -8.84
CA ILE A 168 11.45 -15.89 -9.42
C ILE A 168 10.00 -15.96 -9.90
N ASN A 169 9.61 -17.02 -10.63
CA ASN A 169 8.25 -17.12 -11.17
C ASN A 169 7.20 -17.26 -10.06
N ALA A 170 7.53 -17.94 -8.97
CA ALA A 170 6.66 -18.05 -7.81
C ALA A 170 6.48 -16.69 -7.11
N GLU A 171 7.55 -15.90 -6.98
CA GLU A 171 7.45 -14.55 -6.39
C GLU A 171 6.63 -13.61 -7.28
N ILE A 172 6.85 -13.61 -8.60
CA ILE A 172 6.04 -12.81 -9.55
C ILE A 172 4.57 -13.24 -9.49
N ALA A 173 4.29 -14.54 -9.51
CA ALA A 173 2.93 -15.07 -9.44
C ALA A 173 2.21 -14.62 -8.18
N LYS A 174 2.89 -14.66 -7.04
CA LYS A 174 2.39 -14.19 -5.75
C LYS A 174 2.17 -12.67 -5.75
N GLN A 175 3.13 -11.91 -6.28
CA GLN A 175 3.10 -10.45 -6.28
C GLN A 175 1.99 -9.87 -7.15
N LEU A 176 1.76 -10.46 -8.33
CA LEU A 176 0.74 -10.02 -9.28
C LEU A 176 -0.58 -10.81 -9.17
N ASN A 177 -0.70 -11.70 -8.19
CA ASN A 177 -1.87 -12.58 -8.03
C ASN A 177 -2.27 -13.32 -9.32
N ILE A 178 -1.27 -13.82 -10.06
CA ILE A 178 -1.41 -14.58 -11.30
C ILE A 178 -0.86 -15.99 -11.14
N SER A 179 -1.12 -16.88 -12.13
CA SER A 179 -0.52 -18.21 -12.11
C SER A 179 0.97 -18.16 -12.50
N GLU A 180 1.78 -19.11 -11.99
CA GLU A 180 3.20 -19.24 -12.41
C GLU A 180 3.35 -19.45 -13.94
N ARG A 181 2.35 -20.07 -14.59
CA ARG A 181 2.32 -20.23 -16.06
C ARG A 181 2.22 -18.87 -16.76
N GLN A 182 1.47 -17.92 -16.21
CA GLN A 182 1.37 -16.56 -16.73
C GLN A 182 2.67 -15.77 -16.46
N ALA A 183 3.29 -15.96 -15.30
CA ALA A 183 4.58 -15.36 -14.95
C ALA A 183 5.76 -15.84 -15.83
N ARG A 184 5.64 -17.00 -16.49
CA ARG A 184 6.66 -17.55 -17.41
C ARG A 184 6.59 -17.01 -18.83
N LYS A 185 5.45 -16.44 -19.23
CA LYS A 185 5.23 -15.90 -20.59
C LYS A 185 5.73 -14.46 -20.71
#